data_2a8aa5a674dc90cff44b42d2fe7e8b6f
#
_entry.id   2a8aa5a674dc90cff44b42d2fe7e8b6f
#
_cell.length_a   1.000
_cell.length_b   1.000
_cell.length_c   1.000
_cell.angle_alpha   90.00
_cell.angle_beta   90.00
_cell.angle_gamma   90.00
#
_symmetry.space_group_name_H-M   'P 1'
#
loop_
_entity.id
_entity.type
_entity.pdbx_description
1 polymer ?
#
loop_
_entity_poly.entity_id
_entity_poly.type
_entity_poly.pdbx_seq_one_letter_code
_entity_poly.pdbx_strand_id
1 'polypeptide(L)'
;MKKRLLIVIVAYNAAETIDSVLRRIPRSLADTYELEVLVLDDCSKDSTFLTTLSAVRERHSELVVTVLTNPENQGYGGNQKIGYAYAIDERFDFVVLLHGDAQYPPELIPDIVEPLHCGTADAVMGSRMQTAFGALKGGMPLYKYIGNRILTFFQNSLLHASLSEYHTGFRAYRVASLARIPFAKNTNAFHFDTEIIIQLLASGARISEIGIPTHYGDEVCYVNGMEYAADVAMSTLKYAVQRWNIFYDPKFDVSPESRRTSEVHRVAKTRYLSPQGVALKLIGKRSRVLDLGSSASDLDAELRRRGSTVSVHSPDRHMHGSHIRERSGVLPAGTYDWILLLDVLDAVDDPALLLEHLGAELRSSGSHATQLLVSTGNVSFIIPRLMLLLGQFNYSKRGILALSSRWHFTNRSLRRLLEQSGFIVDAVYAIPAPVPLVLPRSLTARMMYRLAALLAHGMPGLFAYQFAARAHAVPELEALLHDAKRASAKRAQELVPH
;
A
#
# COMPACT_ATOMS: atom_id res chain seq x y z
N MET A 1 -1.42 19.04 -31.09
CA MET A 1 -2.03 17.75 -30.68
C MET A 1 -3.09 18.04 -29.62
N LYS A 2 -4.24 17.37 -29.68
CA LYS A 2 -5.21 17.42 -28.58
C LYS A 2 -4.58 16.79 -27.36
N LYS A 3 -4.93 17.26 -26.14
CA LYS A 3 -4.54 16.60 -24.91
C LYS A 3 -5.39 15.35 -24.68
N ARG A 4 -4.82 14.33 -24.06
CA ARG A 4 -5.49 13.06 -23.77
C ARG A 4 -6.21 13.14 -22.43
N LEU A 5 -7.51 12.86 -22.42
CA LEU A 5 -8.37 12.85 -21.24
C LEU A 5 -8.91 11.44 -21.00
N LEU A 6 -8.64 10.90 -19.81
CA LEU A 6 -9.22 9.66 -19.35
C LEU A 6 -10.35 9.95 -18.34
N ILE A 7 -11.51 9.34 -18.56
CA ILE A 7 -12.58 9.29 -17.55
C ILE A 7 -12.57 7.89 -16.94
N VAL A 8 -12.18 7.78 -15.67
CA VAL A 8 -12.20 6.52 -14.92
C VAL A 8 -13.51 6.40 -14.16
N ILE A 9 -14.26 5.36 -14.42
CA ILE A 9 -15.49 5.03 -13.71
C ILE A 9 -15.22 3.80 -12.85
N VAL A 10 -15.14 3.98 -11.53
CA VAL A 10 -15.04 2.87 -10.58
C VAL A 10 -16.44 2.31 -10.31
N ALA A 11 -16.62 1.01 -10.52
CA ALA A 11 -17.91 0.35 -10.42
C ALA A 11 -17.84 -0.88 -9.50
N TYR A 12 -18.84 -1.02 -8.64
CA TYR A 12 -19.08 -2.22 -7.84
C TYR A 12 -20.58 -2.37 -7.59
N ASN A 13 -21.18 -3.43 -8.11
CA ASN A 13 -22.63 -3.67 -8.10
C ASN A 13 -23.42 -2.46 -8.66
N ALA A 14 -23.05 -2.01 -9.85
CA ALA A 14 -23.59 -0.83 -10.52
C ALA A 14 -24.38 -1.16 -11.81
N ALA A 15 -24.85 -2.39 -11.96
CA ALA A 15 -25.55 -2.84 -13.18
C ALA A 15 -26.75 -1.96 -13.59
N GLU A 16 -27.45 -1.38 -12.62
CA GLU A 16 -28.63 -0.54 -12.87
C GLU A 16 -28.29 0.89 -13.28
N THR A 17 -27.10 1.39 -12.91
CA THR A 17 -26.75 2.81 -13.01
C THR A 17 -25.69 3.12 -14.07
N ILE A 18 -24.82 2.17 -14.39
CA ILE A 18 -23.64 2.38 -15.26
C ILE A 18 -24.00 2.89 -16.66
N ASP A 19 -25.06 2.41 -17.28
CA ASP A 19 -25.51 2.89 -18.60
C ASP A 19 -25.97 4.36 -18.54
N SER A 20 -26.64 4.75 -17.46
CA SER A 20 -27.02 6.15 -17.21
C SER A 20 -25.79 7.05 -17.07
N VAL A 21 -24.75 6.59 -16.34
CA VAL A 21 -23.49 7.37 -16.21
C VAL A 21 -22.84 7.58 -17.57
N LEU A 22 -22.72 6.53 -18.39
CA LEU A 22 -22.12 6.61 -19.72
C LEU A 22 -22.89 7.53 -20.65
N ARG A 23 -24.23 7.54 -20.60
CA ARG A 23 -25.07 8.44 -21.41
C ARG A 23 -24.89 9.90 -21.09
N ARG A 24 -24.63 10.23 -19.84
CA ARG A 24 -24.51 11.60 -19.33
C ARG A 24 -23.14 12.23 -19.57
N ILE A 25 -22.14 11.49 -20.07
CA ILE A 25 -20.82 12.02 -20.42
C ILE A 25 -20.98 12.95 -21.65
N PRO A 26 -20.57 14.25 -21.53
CA PRO A 26 -20.68 15.20 -22.63
C PRO A 26 -19.83 14.81 -23.83
N ARG A 27 -20.47 14.59 -24.99
CA ARG A 27 -19.79 14.23 -26.24
C ARG A 27 -18.87 15.33 -26.77
N SER A 28 -19.17 16.59 -26.46
CA SER A 28 -18.35 17.74 -26.81
C SER A 28 -16.92 17.71 -26.25
N LEU A 29 -16.65 16.89 -25.26
CA LEU A 29 -15.27 16.66 -24.76
C LEU A 29 -14.35 16.11 -25.86
N ALA A 30 -14.86 15.31 -26.79
CA ALA A 30 -14.11 14.79 -27.93
C ALA A 30 -13.68 15.86 -28.92
N ASP A 31 -14.33 17.05 -28.93
CA ASP A 31 -13.93 18.19 -29.77
C ASP A 31 -12.60 18.77 -29.26
N THR A 32 -12.38 18.78 -27.95
CA THR A 32 -11.23 19.38 -27.28
C THR A 32 -10.13 18.37 -26.95
N TYR A 33 -10.51 17.16 -26.56
CA TYR A 33 -9.61 16.12 -26.07
C TYR A 33 -9.62 14.87 -26.93
N GLU A 34 -8.52 14.13 -26.90
CA GLU A 34 -8.49 12.71 -27.23
C GLU A 34 -9.06 11.96 -26.02
N LEU A 35 -10.35 11.60 -26.13
CA LEU A 35 -11.15 11.11 -25.00
C LEU A 35 -11.19 9.59 -24.95
N GLU A 36 -10.95 9.02 -23.79
CA GLU A 36 -11.20 7.62 -23.48
C GLU A 36 -11.95 7.49 -22.13
N VAL A 37 -12.83 6.52 -22.06
CA VAL A 37 -13.55 6.13 -20.84
C VAL A 37 -13.06 4.77 -20.40
N LEU A 38 -12.60 4.65 -19.17
CA LEU A 38 -12.21 3.39 -18.55
C LEU A 38 -13.24 3.01 -17.48
N VAL A 39 -13.96 1.93 -17.67
CA VAL A 39 -14.84 1.37 -16.65
C VAL A 39 -14.10 0.24 -15.95
N LEU A 40 -13.92 0.38 -14.63
CA LEU A 40 -13.26 -0.60 -13.77
C LEU A 40 -14.27 -1.26 -12.85
N ASP A 41 -14.66 -2.47 -13.18
CA ASP A 41 -15.52 -3.33 -12.34
C ASP A 41 -14.67 -4.02 -11.27
N ASP A 42 -14.96 -3.75 -10.01
CA ASP A 42 -14.21 -4.29 -8.87
C ASP A 42 -14.70 -5.68 -8.44
N CYS A 43 -14.77 -6.60 -9.39
CA CYS A 43 -15.26 -7.97 -9.18
C CYS A 43 -16.70 -7.97 -8.64
N SER A 44 -17.62 -7.25 -9.32
CA SER A 44 -19.03 -7.18 -8.95
C SER A 44 -19.69 -8.55 -8.90
N LYS A 45 -20.62 -8.69 -7.97
CA LYS A 45 -21.44 -9.91 -7.81
C LYS A 45 -22.67 -9.93 -8.73
N ASP A 46 -23.04 -8.76 -9.24
CA ASP A 46 -24.13 -8.57 -10.19
C ASP A 46 -23.63 -8.60 -11.65
N SER A 47 -24.46 -8.20 -12.59
CA SER A 47 -24.14 -8.16 -14.01
C SER A 47 -23.42 -6.87 -14.47
N THR A 48 -22.80 -6.09 -13.58
CA THR A 48 -22.17 -4.78 -13.89
C THR A 48 -21.26 -4.86 -15.13
N PHE A 49 -20.32 -5.81 -15.15
CA PHE A 49 -19.38 -5.97 -16.27
C PHE A 49 -20.10 -6.26 -17.60
N LEU A 50 -21.07 -7.17 -17.59
CA LEU A 50 -21.82 -7.58 -18.78
C LEU A 50 -22.72 -6.46 -19.30
N THR A 51 -23.43 -5.82 -18.39
CA THR A 51 -24.30 -4.68 -18.68
C THR A 51 -23.48 -3.54 -19.31
N THR A 52 -22.29 -3.28 -18.79
CA THR A 52 -21.38 -2.27 -19.35
C THR A 52 -20.96 -2.63 -20.77
N LEU A 53 -20.52 -3.87 -21.01
CA LEU A 53 -20.11 -4.31 -22.36
C LEU A 53 -21.26 -4.20 -23.38
N SER A 54 -22.47 -4.59 -22.99
CA SER A 54 -23.65 -4.51 -23.84
C SER A 54 -24.01 -3.05 -24.13
N ALA A 55 -24.03 -2.19 -23.11
CA ALA A 55 -24.31 -0.77 -23.25
C ALA A 55 -23.32 -0.07 -24.19
N VAL A 56 -22.02 -0.36 -24.06
CA VAL A 56 -20.98 0.17 -24.93
C VAL A 56 -21.20 -0.25 -26.38
N ARG A 57 -21.45 -1.52 -26.63
CA ARG A 57 -21.63 -2.07 -27.97
C ARG A 57 -22.88 -1.52 -28.66
N GLU A 58 -23.99 -1.41 -27.94
CA GLU A 58 -25.30 -1.10 -28.50
C GLU A 58 -25.61 0.40 -28.56
N ARG A 59 -25.08 1.21 -27.63
CA ARG A 59 -25.53 2.59 -27.40
C ARG A 59 -24.41 3.62 -27.31
N HIS A 60 -23.16 3.22 -27.13
CA HIS A 60 -22.03 4.13 -26.90
C HIS A 60 -20.86 3.87 -27.86
N SER A 61 -21.14 3.35 -29.05
CA SER A 61 -20.12 3.00 -30.05
C SER A 61 -19.28 4.18 -30.55
N GLU A 62 -19.76 5.41 -30.36
CA GLU A 62 -19.02 6.64 -30.67
C GLU A 62 -17.97 7.04 -29.62
N LEU A 63 -17.97 6.42 -28.43
CA LEU A 63 -16.96 6.61 -27.39
C LEU A 63 -15.92 5.50 -27.46
N VAL A 64 -14.67 5.87 -27.24
CA VAL A 64 -13.62 4.90 -26.95
C VAL A 64 -13.80 4.46 -25.49
N VAL A 65 -14.32 3.27 -25.25
CA VAL A 65 -14.58 2.75 -23.91
C VAL A 65 -13.82 1.45 -23.70
N THR A 66 -12.93 1.46 -22.73
CA THR A 66 -12.23 0.27 -22.23
C THR A 66 -12.95 -0.24 -20.98
N VAL A 67 -13.32 -1.52 -20.95
CA VAL A 67 -14.00 -2.12 -19.82
C VAL A 67 -13.12 -3.23 -19.24
N LEU A 68 -12.73 -3.07 -17.99
CA LEU A 68 -11.90 -4.03 -17.25
C LEU A 68 -12.65 -4.54 -16.02
N THR A 69 -12.40 -5.78 -15.64
CA THR A 69 -12.85 -6.33 -14.35
C THR A 69 -11.68 -6.88 -13.56
N ASN A 70 -11.63 -6.59 -12.28
CA ASN A 70 -10.62 -7.16 -11.39
C ASN A 70 -10.89 -8.66 -11.17
N PRO A 71 -9.85 -9.49 -11.04
CA PRO A 71 -10.02 -10.91 -10.73
C PRO A 71 -10.56 -11.14 -9.31
N GLU A 72 -10.33 -10.18 -8.40
CA GLU A 72 -10.83 -10.13 -7.03
C GLU A 72 -11.10 -8.69 -6.62
N ASN A 73 -11.95 -8.49 -5.62
CA ASN A 73 -12.29 -7.15 -5.13
C ASN A 73 -11.07 -6.50 -4.47
N GLN A 74 -10.64 -5.35 -5.02
CA GLN A 74 -9.48 -4.58 -4.55
C GLN A 74 -9.87 -3.52 -3.52
N GLY A 75 -11.16 -3.28 -3.34
CA GLY A 75 -11.69 -2.19 -2.52
C GLY A 75 -11.64 -0.84 -3.21
N TYR A 76 -12.35 0.12 -2.64
CA TYR A 76 -12.55 1.45 -3.21
C TYR A 76 -11.25 2.16 -3.62
N GLY A 77 -10.28 2.23 -2.71
CA GLY A 77 -8.98 2.84 -3.00
C GLY A 77 -8.12 2.00 -3.94
N GLY A 78 -8.22 0.66 -3.83
CA GLY A 78 -7.51 -0.28 -4.72
C GLY A 78 -7.95 -0.12 -6.17
N ASN A 79 -9.24 -0.04 -6.41
CA ASN A 79 -9.81 0.14 -7.74
C ASN A 79 -9.40 1.50 -8.35
N GLN A 80 -9.40 2.58 -7.56
CA GLN A 80 -8.89 3.88 -8.02
C GLN A 80 -7.40 3.82 -8.40
N LYS A 81 -6.57 3.12 -7.61
CA LYS A 81 -5.13 2.96 -7.92
C LYS A 81 -4.90 2.34 -9.28
N ILE A 82 -5.68 1.32 -9.64
CA ILE A 82 -5.61 0.68 -10.96
C ILE A 82 -5.96 1.68 -12.06
N GLY A 83 -7.01 2.48 -11.88
CA GLY A 83 -7.39 3.51 -12.84
C GLY A 83 -6.31 4.59 -13.03
N TYR A 84 -5.67 5.01 -11.94
CA TYR A 84 -4.57 5.99 -12.02
C TYR A 84 -3.30 5.39 -12.61
N ALA A 85 -3.01 4.11 -12.33
CA ALA A 85 -1.90 3.40 -12.96
C ALA A 85 -2.13 3.29 -14.48
N TYR A 86 -3.35 2.96 -14.92
CA TYR A 86 -3.73 2.96 -16.33
C TYR A 86 -3.50 4.32 -16.98
N ALA A 87 -3.92 5.42 -16.31
CA ALA A 87 -3.74 6.78 -16.83
C ALA A 87 -2.27 7.14 -17.02
N ILE A 88 -1.39 6.67 -16.13
CA ILE A 88 0.07 6.90 -16.21
C ILE A 88 0.69 6.05 -17.31
N ASP A 89 0.39 4.76 -17.35
CA ASP A 89 0.94 3.79 -18.32
C ASP A 89 0.58 4.17 -19.75
N GLU A 90 -0.68 4.51 -19.98
CA GLU A 90 -1.19 4.93 -21.30
C GLU A 90 -0.89 6.42 -21.61
N ARG A 91 -0.18 7.14 -20.72
CA ARG A 91 0.31 8.52 -20.90
C ARG A 91 -0.78 9.55 -21.15
N PHE A 92 -1.88 9.51 -20.40
CA PHE A 92 -2.89 10.55 -20.42
C PHE A 92 -2.37 11.86 -19.81
N ASP A 93 -2.89 13.00 -20.25
CA ASP A 93 -2.59 14.31 -19.64
C ASP A 93 -3.42 14.54 -18.40
N PHE A 94 -4.70 14.16 -18.46
CA PHE A 94 -5.68 14.37 -17.42
C PHE A 94 -6.45 13.09 -17.13
N VAL A 95 -6.87 12.92 -15.89
CA VAL A 95 -7.76 11.84 -15.46
C VAL A 95 -8.88 12.42 -14.60
N VAL A 96 -10.12 12.04 -14.88
CA VAL A 96 -11.32 12.34 -14.08
C VAL A 96 -11.81 11.07 -13.46
N LEU A 97 -12.12 11.11 -12.16
CA LEU A 97 -12.75 10.01 -11.44
C LEU A 97 -14.25 10.25 -11.33
N LEU A 98 -15.02 9.25 -11.74
CA LEU A 98 -16.45 9.12 -11.54
C LEU A 98 -16.79 7.81 -10.84
N HIS A 99 -17.97 7.76 -10.24
CA HIS A 99 -18.52 6.53 -9.69
C HIS A 99 -19.61 5.96 -10.60
N GLY A 100 -19.69 4.62 -10.64
CA GLY A 100 -20.69 3.90 -11.42
C GLY A 100 -22.12 3.98 -10.85
N ASP A 101 -22.29 4.50 -9.62
CA ASP A 101 -23.56 4.64 -8.90
C ASP A 101 -24.40 5.87 -9.31
N ALA A 102 -23.94 6.65 -10.28
CA ALA A 102 -24.59 7.86 -10.79
C ALA A 102 -24.76 9.02 -9.80
N GLN A 103 -24.12 8.98 -8.61
CA GLN A 103 -24.22 10.06 -7.61
C GLN A 103 -23.59 11.39 -8.08
N TYR A 104 -22.57 11.32 -8.93
CA TYR A 104 -21.87 12.48 -9.42
C TYR A 104 -22.33 12.87 -10.83
N PRO A 105 -22.35 14.18 -11.15
CA PRO A 105 -22.83 14.69 -12.44
C PRO A 105 -21.73 14.62 -13.51
N PRO A 106 -21.77 13.65 -14.46
CA PRO A 106 -20.82 13.61 -15.58
C PRO A 106 -20.86 14.88 -16.45
N GLU A 107 -21.97 15.60 -16.44
CA GLU A 107 -22.16 16.85 -17.18
C GLU A 107 -21.16 17.93 -16.78
N LEU A 108 -20.62 17.90 -15.56
CA LEU A 108 -19.65 18.83 -15.04
C LEU A 108 -18.18 18.43 -15.30
N ILE A 109 -17.94 17.40 -16.11
CA ILE A 109 -16.57 17.03 -16.51
C ILE A 109 -15.85 18.19 -17.21
N PRO A 110 -16.47 18.96 -18.13
CA PRO A 110 -15.81 20.13 -18.70
C PRO A 110 -15.32 21.11 -17.63
N ASP A 111 -16.16 21.42 -16.66
CA ASP A 111 -15.86 22.41 -15.61
C ASP A 111 -14.74 21.93 -14.66
N ILE A 112 -14.71 20.63 -14.31
CA ILE A 112 -13.67 20.09 -13.42
C ILE A 112 -12.31 19.93 -14.13
N VAL A 113 -12.29 19.77 -15.45
CA VAL A 113 -11.05 19.64 -16.24
C VAL A 113 -10.48 21.00 -16.64
N GLU A 114 -11.31 22.04 -16.76
CA GLU A 114 -10.89 23.36 -17.21
C GLU A 114 -9.71 23.96 -16.43
N PRO A 115 -9.66 23.94 -15.07
CA PRO A 115 -8.52 24.46 -14.33
C PRO A 115 -7.22 23.65 -14.58
N LEU A 116 -7.33 22.34 -14.86
CA LEU A 116 -6.18 21.52 -15.25
C LEU A 116 -5.71 21.88 -16.65
N HIS A 117 -6.63 22.10 -17.58
CA HIS A 117 -6.33 22.48 -18.96
C HIS A 117 -5.61 23.84 -19.02
N CYS A 118 -6.12 24.82 -18.32
CA CYS A 118 -5.53 26.16 -18.20
C CYS A 118 -4.23 26.19 -17.39
N GLY A 119 -3.88 25.09 -16.70
CA GLY A 119 -2.67 25.02 -15.90
C GLY A 119 -2.74 25.81 -14.59
N THR A 120 -3.93 26.21 -14.13
CA THR A 120 -4.14 26.91 -12.86
C THR A 120 -4.20 25.97 -11.66
N ALA A 121 -4.56 24.70 -11.89
CA ALA A 121 -4.59 23.65 -10.87
C ALA A 121 -3.85 22.39 -11.34
N ASP A 122 -3.43 21.58 -10.38
CA ASP A 122 -2.84 20.27 -10.56
C ASP A 122 -3.81 19.14 -10.14
N ALA A 123 -4.80 19.48 -9.30
CA ALA A 123 -5.94 18.65 -8.95
C ALA A 123 -7.19 19.53 -8.76
N VAL A 124 -8.36 19.00 -9.08
CA VAL A 124 -9.65 19.69 -8.90
C VAL A 124 -10.62 18.74 -8.22
N MET A 125 -11.32 19.23 -7.19
CA MET A 125 -12.32 18.50 -6.42
C MET A 125 -13.71 19.06 -6.67
N GLY A 126 -14.68 18.19 -6.90
CA GLY A 126 -16.08 18.60 -6.93
C GLY A 126 -16.61 18.70 -5.51
N SER A 127 -16.94 19.90 -5.03
CA SER A 127 -17.40 20.11 -3.66
C SER A 127 -18.90 20.33 -3.59
N ARG A 128 -19.57 19.55 -2.74
CA ARG A 128 -20.97 19.73 -2.37
C ARG A 128 -21.17 20.81 -1.30
N MET A 129 -20.07 21.25 -0.68
CA MET A 129 -20.06 22.13 0.48
C MET A 129 -19.74 23.59 0.15
N GLN A 130 -19.46 23.92 -1.11
CA GLN A 130 -19.19 25.32 -1.54
C GLN A 130 -20.40 26.23 -1.38
N THR A 131 -21.60 25.71 -1.63
CA THR A 131 -22.84 26.49 -1.44
C THR A 131 -23.38 26.25 -0.04
N ALA A 132 -23.62 27.31 0.70
CA ALA A 132 -24.22 27.23 2.03
C ALA A 132 -25.55 26.47 1.97
N PHE A 133 -25.66 25.41 2.78
CA PHE A 133 -26.83 24.52 2.83
C PHE A 133 -27.17 23.81 1.49
N GLY A 134 -26.37 23.94 0.45
CA GLY A 134 -26.61 23.28 -0.85
C GLY A 134 -26.69 21.75 -0.72
N ALA A 135 -25.79 21.17 0.06
CA ALA A 135 -25.78 19.74 0.35
C ALA A 135 -27.05 19.25 1.07
N LEU A 136 -27.57 20.03 2.03
CA LEU A 136 -28.83 19.70 2.72
C LEU A 136 -30.04 19.79 1.81
N LYS A 137 -30.07 20.78 0.91
CA LYS A 137 -31.14 20.91 -0.10
C LYS A 137 -31.14 19.73 -1.08
N GLY A 138 -29.95 19.15 -1.34
CA GLY A 138 -29.77 17.97 -2.17
C GLY A 138 -30.01 16.63 -1.44
N GLY A 139 -30.59 16.66 -0.23
CA GLY A 139 -30.98 15.45 0.51
C GLY A 139 -29.90 14.87 1.43
N MET A 140 -28.74 15.55 1.61
CA MET A 140 -27.72 15.07 2.54
C MET A 140 -28.25 15.04 3.98
N PRO A 141 -28.19 13.92 4.71
CA PRO A 141 -28.59 13.86 6.12
C PRO A 141 -27.79 14.85 6.98
N LEU A 142 -28.46 15.50 7.93
CA LEU A 142 -27.88 16.56 8.77
C LEU A 142 -26.62 16.09 9.52
N TYR A 143 -26.61 14.86 10.04
CA TYR A 143 -25.44 14.32 10.74
C TYR A 143 -24.24 14.13 9.82
N LYS A 144 -24.45 13.77 8.54
CA LYS A 144 -23.38 13.68 7.52
C LYS A 144 -22.85 15.07 7.17
N TYR A 145 -23.74 16.06 7.03
CA TYR A 145 -23.35 17.44 6.79
C TYR A 145 -22.47 18.01 7.92
N ILE A 146 -22.91 17.85 9.18
CA ILE A 146 -22.16 18.29 10.35
C ILE A 146 -20.83 17.54 10.47
N GLY A 147 -20.84 16.22 10.32
CA GLY A 147 -19.64 15.39 10.37
C GLY A 147 -18.62 15.80 9.32
N ASN A 148 -19.04 16.02 8.08
CA ASN A 148 -18.19 16.51 7.00
C ASN A 148 -17.55 17.87 7.35
N ARG A 149 -18.33 18.83 7.86
CA ARG A 149 -17.83 20.15 8.28
C ARG A 149 -16.80 20.07 9.40
N ILE A 150 -17.04 19.22 10.40
CA ILE A 150 -16.10 19.02 11.52
C ILE A 150 -14.78 18.40 11.00
N LEU A 151 -14.87 17.33 10.20
CA LEU A 151 -13.68 16.68 9.64
C LEU A 151 -12.91 17.62 8.72
N THR A 152 -13.60 18.35 7.84
CA THR A 152 -12.97 19.33 6.94
C THR A 152 -12.26 20.44 7.73
N PHE A 153 -12.88 20.97 8.78
CA PHE A 153 -12.24 21.96 9.64
C PHE A 153 -10.98 21.40 10.32
N PHE A 154 -11.07 20.19 10.85
CA PHE A 154 -9.94 19.48 11.47
C PHE A 154 -8.79 19.28 10.46
N GLN A 155 -9.09 18.78 9.26
CA GLN A 155 -8.12 18.58 8.20
C GLN A 155 -7.48 19.89 7.75
N ASN A 156 -8.26 20.92 7.45
CA ASN A 156 -7.75 22.24 7.07
C ASN A 156 -6.79 22.81 8.12
N SER A 157 -7.15 22.68 9.42
CA SER A 157 -6.34 23.18 10.52
C SER A 157 -4.97 22.50 10.59
N LEU A 158 -4.91 21.18 10.42
CA LEU A 158 -3.68 20.41 10.51
C LEU A 158 -2.85 20.43 9.21
N LEU A 159 -3.51 20.49 8.06
CA LEU A 159 -2.85 20.47 6.74
C LEU A 159 -2.49 21.87 6.24
N HIS A 160 -2.94 22.93 6.95
CA HIS A 160 -2.84 24.33 6.51
C HIS A 160 -3.42 24.54 5.10
N ALA A 161 -4.58 23.95 4.86
CA ALA A 161 -5.33 24.04 3.62
C ALA A 161 -6.64 24.81 3.85
N SER A 162 -7.36 25.12 2.79
CA SER A 162 -8.62 25.88 2.83
C SER A 162 -9.67 25.24 1.91
N LEU A 163 -9.73 23.90 1.87
CA LEU A 163 -10.74 23.20 1.08
C LEU A 163 -12.10 23.26 1.77
N SER A 164 -13.16 23.31 0.98
CA SER A 164 -14.53 23.28 1.48
C SER A 164 -15.02 21.85 1.77
N GLU A 165 -14.42 20.85 1.10
CA GLU A 165 -14.74 19.42 1.27
C GLU A 165 -13.54 18.54 0.90
N TYR A 166 -13.29 17.47 1.71
CA TYR A 166 -12.30 16.42 1.43
C TYR A 166 -12.95 15.09 0.99
N HIS A 167 -14.26 14.93 1.19
CA HIS A 167 -14.96 13.64 1.18
C HIS A 167 -15.84 13.46 -0.07
N THR A 168 -15.39 14.00 -1.19
CA THR A 168 -16.05 13.86 -2.49
C THR A 168 -15.32 12.84 -3.35
N GLY A 169 -16.03 12.03 -4.13
CA GLY A 169 -15.45 11.10 -5.10
C GLY A 169 -15.36 11.67 -6.53
N PHE A 170 -15.89 12.88 -6.79
CA PHE A 170 -15.76 13.53 -8.09
C PHE A 170 -14.51 14.39 -8.14
N ARG A 171 -13.51 13.94 -8.89
CA ARG A 171 -12.18 14.51 -8.86
C ARG A 171 -11.52 14.46 -10.22
N ALA A 172 -10.64 15.43 -10.47
CA ALA A 172 -9.80 15.44 -11.67
C ALA A 172 -8.35 15.73 -11.29
N TYR A 173 -7.43 15.11 -12.01
CA TYR A 173 -6.00 15.24 -11.74
C TYR A 173 -5.21 15.43 -13.02
N ARG A 174 -4.15 16.22 -12.94
CA ARG A 174 -3.07 16.16 -13.91
C ARG A 174 -2.27 14.88 -13.66
N VAL A 175 -2.19 13.99 -14.65
CA VAL A 175 -1.51 12.69 -14.52
C VAL A 175 -0.05 12.84 -14.11
N ALA A 176 0.65 13.86 -14.62
CA ALA A 176 2.01 14.16 -14.19
C ALA A 176 2.14 14.49 -12.68
N SER A 177 1.08 14.98 -12.03
CA SER A 177 1.08 15.24 -10.59
C SER A 177 0.82 13.97 -9.79
N LEU A 178 -0.02 13.06 -10.28
CA LEU A 178 -0.20 11.73 -9.70
C LEU A 178 1.08 10.89 -9.77
N ALA A 179 1.80 10.93 -10.89
CA ALA A 179 3.05 10.19 -11.07
C ALA A 179 4.17 10.62 -10.11
N ARG A 180 4.06 11.79 -9.48
CA ARG A 180 5.06 12.30 -8.51
C ARG A 180 4.81 11.83 -7.07
N ILE A 181 3.63 11.33 -6.77
CA ILE A 181 3.24 10.94 -5.41
C ILE A 181 3.14 9.41 -5.30
N PRO A 182 3.47 8.81 -4.15
CA PRO A 182 3.43 7.38 -3.96
C PRO A 182 2.00 6.89 -3.60
N PHE A 183 0.98 7.22 -4.42
CA PHE A 183 -0.41 6.86 -4.15
C PHE A 183 -0.62 5.35 -4.06
N ALA A 184 0.25 4.55 -4.68
CA ALA A 184 0.23 3.10 -4.58
C ALA A 184 0.38 2.60 -3.13
N LYS A 185 1.08 3.38 -2.25
CA LYS A 185 1.26 3.07 -0.82
C LYS A 185 0.05 3.41 0.06
N ASN A 186 -0.96 4.05 -0.51
CA ASN A 186 -2.17 4.42 0.22
C ASN A 186 -3.05 3.21 0.50
N THR A 187 -4.00 3.37 1.42
CA THR A 187 -4.98 2.34 1.76
C THR A 187 -5.82 1.91 0.55
N ASN A 188 -6.39 0.72 0.59
CA ASN A 188 -7.42 0.28 -0.35
C ASN A 188 -8.85 0.63 0.12
N ALA A 189 -9.00 1.12 1.35
CA ALA A 189 -10.28 1.50 1.94
C ALA A 189 -10.73 2.92 1.50
N PHE A 190 -11.87 3.38 2.01
CA PHE A 190 -12.50 4.65 1.61
C PHE A 190 -11.67 5.90 1.95
N HIS A 191 -10.84 5.87 3.00
CA HIS A 191 -9.99 7.00 3.34
C HIS A 191 -8.76 7.18 2.43
N PHE A 192 -8.64 6.37 1.37
CA PHE A 192 -7.71 6.61 0.25
C PHE A 192 -7.79 8.04 -0.27
N ASP A 193 -9.00 8.55 -0.34
CA ASP A 193 -9.31 9.90 -0.79
C ASP A 193 -8.65 10.99 0.06
N THR A 194 -8.56 10.78 1.36
CA THR A 194 -7.83 11.68 2.27
C THR A 194 -6.33 11.56 2.07
N GLU A 195 -5.80 10.34 1.96
CA GLU A 195 -4.37 10.11 1.84
C GLU A 195 -3.78 10.70 0.55
N ILE A 196 -4.48 10.58 -0.58
CA ILE A 196 -4.02 11.16 -1.84
C ILE A 196 -4.03 12.70 -1.81
N ILE A 197 -5.04 13.32 -1.17
CA ILE A 197 -5.06 14.79 -0.98
C ILE A 197 -3.88 15.23 -0.10
N ILE A 198 -3.59 14.53 0.98
CA ILE A 198 -2.44 14.81 1.85
C ILE A 198 -1.14 14.76 1.03
N GLN A 199 -0.96 13.73 0.20
CA GLN A 199 0.22 13.59 -0.65
C GLN A 199 0.33 14.73 -1.68
N LEU A 200 -0.76 15.12 -2.31
CA LEU A 200 -0.80 16.25 -3.25
C LEU A 200 -0.43 17.56 -2.54
N LEU A 201 -1.01 17.84 -1.39
CA LEU A 201 -0.67 19.03 -0.58
C LEU A 201 0.81 18.99 -0.17
N ALA A 202 1.31 17.84 0.28
CA ALA A 202 2.71 17.64 0.68
C ALA A 202 3.68 17.83 -0.49
N SER A 203 3.27 17.51 -1.73
CA SER A 203 4.06 17.73 -2.95
C SER A 203 4.03 19.17 -3.45
N GLY A 204 3.23 20.05 -2.83
CA GLY A 204 3.03 21.42 -3.27
C GLY A 204 2.08 21.54 -4.47
N ALA A 205 1.27 20.54 -4.75
CA ALA A 205 0.28 20.59 -5.82
C ALA A 205 -0.81 21.64 -5.52
N ARG A 206 -1.22 22.36 -6.56
CA ARG A 206 -2.31 23.34 -6.47
C ARG A 206 -3.64 22.61 -6.61
N ILE A 207 -4.43 22.64 -5.54
CA ILE A 207 -5.76 22.04 -5.52
C ILE A 207 -6.79 23.16 -5.63
N SER A 208 -7.74 23.03 -6.55
CA SER A 208 -8.92 23.88 -6.66
C SER A 208 -10.20 23.09 -6.48
N GLU A 209 -11.32 23.78 -6.29
CA GLU A 209 -12.62 23.18 -6.11
C GLU A 209 -13.63 23.80 -7.08
N ILE A 210 -14.57 22.99 -7.55
CA ILE A 210 -15.77 23.45 -8.25
C ILE A 210 -17.00 23.03 -7.43
N GLY A 211 -18.03 23.87 -7.42
CA GLY A 211 -19.31 23.51 -6.78
C GLY A 211 -20.07 22.47 -7.59
N ILE A 212 -20.49 21.39 -6.96
CA ILE A 212 -21.33 20.38 -7.59
C ILE A 212 -22.67 20.24 -6.88
N PRO A 213 -23.75 19.88 -7.60
CA PRO A 213 -25.02 19.56 -6.98
C PRO A 213 -24.87 18.31 -6.12
N THR A 214 -25.66 18.24 -5.06
CA THR A 214 -25.79 17.07 -4.22
C THR A 214 -27.05 16.32 -4.60
N HIS A 215 -26.90 15.03 -4.82
CA HIS A 215 -28.03 14.13 -5.00
C HIS A 215 -27.87 12.94 -4.04
N TYR A 216 -28.82 12.76 -3.12
CA TYR A 216 -28.91 11.59 -2.26
C TYR A 216 -30.23 10.89 -2.61
N GLY A 217 -30.14 9.72 -3.18
CA GLY A 217 -31.25 8.82 -3.51
C GLY A 217 -31.27 7.60 -2.58
N ASP A 218 -31.79 6.48 -3.09
CA ASP A 218 -31.93 5.21 -2.35
C ASP A 218 -30.65 4.35 -2.41
N GLU A 219 -29.47 4.95 -2.69
CA GLU A 219 -28.25 4.19 -2.85
C GLU A 219 -27.77 3.58 -1.54
N VAL A 220 -27.21 2.37 -1.63
CA VAL A 220 -26.64 1.64 -0.50
C VAL A 220 -25.30 2.27 -0.08
N CYS A 221 -25.26 2.89 1.10
CA CYS A 221 -24.03 3.44 1.66
C CYS A 221 -23.22 2.32 2.33
N TYR A 222 -22.15 1.86 1.70
CA TYR A 222 -21.26 0.83 2.23
C TYR A 222 -20.27 1.36 3.29
N VAL A 223 -20.27 2.67 3.58
CA VAL A 223 -19.30 3.31 4.46
C VAL A 223 -19.80 3.35 5.89
N ASN A 224 -19.08 2.72 6.81
CA ASN A 224 -19.26 2.98 8.25
C ASN A 224 -18.70 4.37 8.58
N GLY A 225 -19.58 5.34 8.80
CA GLY A 225 -19.19 6.75 8.97
C GLY A 225 -18.27 7.02 10.16
N MET A 226 -18.41 6.28 11.27
CA MET A 226 -17.55 6.47 12.46
C MET A 226 -16.14 5.92 12.23
N GLU A 227 -16.03 4.75 11.66
CA GLU A 227 -14.75 4.13 11.30
C GLU A 227 -14.01 4.97 10.26
N TYR A 228 -14.71 5.39 9.22
CA TYR A 228 -14.18 6.31 8.21
C TYR A 228 -13.67 7.62 8.82
N ALA A 229 -14.43 8.23 9.73
CA ALA A 229 -14.02 9.47 10.40
C ALA A 229 -12.76 9.27 11.26
N ALA A 230 -12.65 8.14 11.96
CA ALA A 230 -11.47 7.79 12.74
C ALA A 230 -10.23 7.59 11.84
N ASP A 231 -10.38 6.89 10.70
CA ASP A 231 -9.30 6.65 9.75
C ASP A 231 -8.80 7.94 9.09
N VAL A 232 -9.73 8.82 8.69
CA VAL A 232 -9.44 10.16 8.16
C VAL A 232 -8.68 10.99 9.18
N ALA A 233 -9.17 11.04 10.42
CA ALA A 233 -8.54 11.79 11.50
C ALA A 233 -7.13 11.23 11.81
N MET A 234 -6.98 9.91 11.85
CA MET A 234 -5.70 9.25 12.10
C MET A 234 -4.69 9.52 10.99
N SER A 235 -5.07 9.41 9.71
CA SER A 235 -4.19 9.69 8.57
C SER A 235 -3.74 11.16 8.56
N THR A 236 -4.66 12.09 8.84
CA THR A 236 -4.37 13.52 8.95
C THR A 236 -3.41 13.81 10.11
N LEU A 237 -3.66 13.21 11.27
CA LEU A 237 -2.81 13.38 12.46
C LEU A 237 -1.41 12.81 12.23
N LYS A 238 -1.29 11.62 11.63
CA LYS A 238 0.00 11.00 11.28
C LYS A 238 0.85 11.94 10.43
N TYR A 239 0.27 12.55 9.39
CA TYR A 239 0.98 13.51 8.56
C TYR A 239 1.37 14.78 9.34
N ALA A 240 0.46 15.35 10.16
CA ALA A 240 0.75 16.53 10.96
C ALA A 240 1.91 16.29 11.93
N VAL A 241 1.91 15.15 12.61
CA VAL A 241 2.97 14.73 13.56
C VAL A 241 4.29 14.43 12.83
N GLN A 242 4.23 13.89 11.61
CA GLN A 242 5.41 13.71 10.76
C GLN A 242 6.11 15.04 10.44
N ARG A 243 5.37 16.12 10.18
CA ARG A 243 5.95 17.46 9.98
C ARG A 243 6.74 17.97 11.18
N TRP A 244 6.47 17.47 12.38
CA TRP A 244 7.21 17.79 13.61
C TRP A 244 8.37 16.81 13.89
N ASN A 245 8.69 15.89 12.96
CA ASN A 245 9.68 14.84 13.11
C ASN A 245 9.46 13.90 14.32
N ILE A 246 8.22 13.77 14.79
CA ILE A 246 7.85 12.89 15.91
C ILE A 246 7.49 11.49 15.40
N PHE A 247 6.97 11.43 14.17
CA PHE A 247 6.50 10.19 13.55
C PHE A 247 6.85 10.21 12.05
N TYR A 248 7.24 9.08 11.47
CA TYR A 248 7.54 8.97 10.05
C TYR A 248 6.69 7.90 9.36
N ASP A 249 6.01 8.30 8.28
CA ASP A 249 5.29 7.41 7.39
C ASP A 249 5.76 7.65 5.94
N PRO A 250 6.45 6.69 5.30
CA PRO A 250 7.02 6.87 3.96
C PRO A 250 6.01 7.25 2.89
N LYS A 251 4.72 6.92 3.06
CA LYS A 251 3.69 7.31 2.09
C LYS A 251 3.45 8.82 2.03
N PHE A 252 3.74 9.55 3.11
CA PHE A 252 3.64 11.00 3.17
C PHE A 252 4.98 11.73 2.97
N ASP A 253 6.05 10.99 2.74
CA ASP A 253 7.35 11.54 2.39
C ASP A 253 7.45 11.74 0.88
N VAL A 254 6.95 12.86 0.42
CA VAL A 254 6.89 13.23 -1.00
C VAL A 254 8.07 14.12 -1.41
N SER A 255 8.91 14.51 -0.45
CA SER A 255 10.05 15.41 -0.68
C SER A 255 11.30 14.67 -1.15
N PRO A 256 12.05 15.18 -2.14
CA PRO A 256 13.22 14.50 -2.72
C PRO A 256 14.43 14.36 -1.79
N GLU A 257 14.47 15.00 -0.64
CA GLU A 257 15.74 15.27 0.10
C GLU A 257 16.02 14.40 1.33
N SER A 258 15.18 13.49 1.78
CA SER A 258 15.38 12.79 3.06
C SER A 258 15.93 11.36 2.97
N ARG A 259 17.05 11.13 2.26
CA ARG A 259 17.71 9.81 2.23
C ARG A 259 19.20 9.88 2.55
N ARG A 260 19.58 9.52 3.80
CA ARG A 260 20.97 9.10 4.24
C ARG A 260 20.88 8.40 5.60
N THR A 261 21.58 7.42 5.90
CA THR A 261 22.42 6.23 5.65
C THR A 261 22.81 5.52 6.97
N SER A 262 22.99 4.27 7.03
CA SER A 262 24.06 3.27 7.28
C SER A 262 24.03 2.24 8.44
N GLU A 263 24.62 1.25 8.48
CA GLU A 263 25.27 -0.10 8.60
C GLU A 263 25.29 -0.90 9.96
N VAL A 264 25.13 -2.10 10.01
CA VAL A 264 25.61 -3.53 10.12
C VAL A 264 25.79 -4.23 11.51
N HIS A 265 25.33 -5.44 11.80
CA HIS A 265 26.00 -6.72 12.15
C HIS A 265 25.16 -7.84 12.81
N ARG A 266 25.63 -9.09 12.70
CA ARG A 266 25.05 -10.42 12.78
C ARG A 266 25.29 -11.22 14.09
N VAL A 267 24.59 -12.37 14.30
CA VAL A 267 25.06 -13.75 14.63
C VAL A 267 23.93 -14.77 14.95
N ALA A 268 24.08 -16.01 14.52
CA ALA A 268 23.18 -17.15 14.41
C ALA A 268 23.08 -18.14 15.61
N LYS A 269 22.03 -19.03 15.65
CA LYS A 269 22.09 -20.41 16.23
C LYS A 269 20.83 -21.27 16.00
N THR A 270 21.02 -22.59 15.76
CA THR A 270 20.07 -23.55 15.16
C THR A 270 19.33 -24.50 16.12
N ARG A 271 19.55 -24.49 17.43
CA ARG A 271 19.06 -25.56 18.31
C ARG A 271 17.81 -25.26 19.14
N TYR A 272 17.36 -24.02 19.19
CA TYR A 272 16.16 -23.59 19.91
C TYR A 272 15.18 -22.93 18.95
N LEU A 273 14.01 -22.53 19.42
CA LEU A 273 13.13 -21.71 18.62
C LEU A 273 13.86 -20.39 18.31
N SER A 274 14.44 -20.32 17.14
CA SER A 274 15.29 -19.26 16.63
C SER A 274 14.79 -18.90 15.24
N PRO A 275 15.17 -17.76 14.65
CA PRO A 275 14.83 -17.44 13.27
C PRO A 275 15.19 -18.58 12.30
N GLN A 276 16.36 -19.20 12.49
CA GLN A 276 16.82 -20.34 11.69
C GLN A 276 15.94 -21.58 11.94
N GLY A 277 15.54 -21.81 13.19
CA GLY A 277 14.61 -22.89 13.54
C GLY A 277 13.22 -22.71 12.91
N VAL A 278 12.74 -21.47 12.79
CA VAL A 278 11.51 -21.14 12.07
C VAL A 278 11.70 -21.42 10.58
N ALA A 279 12.81 -20.97 9.98
CA ALA A 279 13.13 -21.24 8.59
C ALA A 279 13.12 -22.75 8.29
N LEU A 280 13.79 -23.55 9.13
CA LEU A 280 13.86 -25.02 8.97
C LEU A 280 12.48 -25.72 9.10
N LYS A 281 11.52 -25.11 9.78
CA LYS A 281 10.14 -25.63 9.89
C LYS A 281 9.27 -25.26 8.69
N LEU A 282 9.48 -24.08 8.13
CA LEU A 282 8.67 -23.54 7.05
C LEU A 282 9.14 -23.97 5.68
N ILE A 283 10.46 -24.07 5.49
CA ILE A 283 11.06 -24.40 4.19
C ILE A 283 10.93 -25.90 3.95
N GLY A 284 10.23 -26.26 2.87
CA GLY A 284 10.04 -27.63 2.43
C GLY A 284 11.33 -28.26 1.92
N LYS A 285 11.29 -29.59 1.69
CA LYS A 285 12.38 -30.30 1.02
C LYS A 285 12.48 -29.85 -0.44
N ARG A 286 13.69 -29.81 -0.99
CA ARG A 286 13.98 -29.47 -2.40
C ARG A 286 13.55 -28.07 -2.81
N SER A 287 13.51 -27.12 -1.87
CA SER A 287 13.22 -25.72 -2.15
C SER A 287 14.46 -24.98 -2.67
N ARG A 288 14.24 -23.96 -3.50
CA ARG A 288 15.28 -23.01 -3.93
C ARG A 288 15.26 -21.84 -2.95
N VAL A 289 16.34 -21.66 -2.23
CA VAL A 289 16.44 -20.68 -1.14
C VAL A 289 17.54 -19.69 -1.45
N LEU A 290 17.24 -18.40 -1.31
CA LEU A 290 18.22 -17.32 -1.32
C LEU A 290 18.39 -16.82 0.11
N ASP A 291 19.58 -16.93 0.66
CA ASP A 291 19.94 -16.31 1.94
C ASP A 291 20.71 -15.01 1.70
N LEU A 292 20.10 -13.88 2.07
CA LEU A 292 20.67 -12.54 1.96
C LEU A 292 21.40 -12.10 3.24
N GLY A 293 21.47 -12.92 4.26
CA GLY A 293 21.89 -12.47 5.61
C GLY A 293 23.15 -13.08 6.15
N SER A 294 23.55 -14.27 5.79
CA SER A 294 24.65 -14.94 6.44
C SER A 294 25.73 -15.43 5.48
N SER A 295 26.97 -15.27 5.87
CA SER A 295 28.05 -16.05 5.29
C SER A 295 27.95 -17.48 5.85
N ALA A 296 27.68 -18.47 4.98
CA ALA A 296 27.73 -19.91 5.21
C ALA A 296 27.34 -20.33 6.66
N SER A 297 26.03 -20.43 6.91
CA SER A 297 25.49 -20.74 8.24
C SER A 297 25.20 -22.24 8.38
N ASP A 298 25.09 -22.72 9.63
CA ASP A 298 24.58 -24.08 9.92
C ASP A 298 23.19 -24.31 9.28
N LEU A 299 22.42 -23.25 9.07
CA LEU A 299 21.15 -23.29 8.36
C LEU A 299 21.31 -23.73 6.93
N ASP A 300 22.26 -23.13 6.19
CA ASP A 300 22.51 -23.46 4.77
C ASP A 300 22.94 -24.90 4.60
N ALA A 301 23.82 -25.36 5.50
CA ALA A 301 24.28 -26.76 5.50
C ALA A 301 23.11 -27.73 5.75
N GLU A 302 22.19 -27.37 6.66
CA GLU A 302 21.02 -28.20 6.98
C GLU A 302 19.99 -28.18 5.84
N LEU A 303 19.74 -27.04 5.22
CA LEU A 303 18.83 -26.93 4.08
C LEU A 303 19.37 -27.74 2.87
N ARG A 304 20.68 -27.67 2.60
CA ARG A 304 21.31 -28.49 1.57
C ARG A 304 21.24 -29.99 1.87
N ARG A 305 21.41 -30.41 3.14
CA ARG A 305 21.19 -31.80 3.55
C ARG A 305 19.76 -32.29 3.32
N ARG A 306 18.77 -31.38 3.37
CA ARG A 306 17.36 -31.68 3.04
C ARG A 306 17.06 -31.66 1.54
N GLY A 307 18.08 -31.47 0.71
CA GLY A 307 17.97 -31.45 -0.75
C GLY A 307 17.57 -30.11 -1.34
N SER A 308 17.60 -29.04 -0.56
CA SER A 308 17.32 -27.68 -1.06
C SER A 308 18.57 -27.07 -1.72
N THR A 309 18.34 -26.27 -2.76
CA THR A 309 19.39 -25.47 -3.39
C THR A 309 19.48 -24.14 -2.65
N VAL A 310 20.62 -23.81 -2.06
CA VAL A 310 20.81 -22.58 -1.29
C VAL A 310 21.85 -21.71 -1.97
N SER A 311 21.44 -20.54 -2.40
CA SER A 311 22.29 -19.44 -2.86
C SER A 311 22.49 -18.46 -1.70
N VAL A 312 23.74 -18.09 -1.41
CA VAL A 312 24.05 -17.12 -0.37
C VAL A 312 24.58 -15.86 -1.03
N HIS A 313 23.93 -14.75 -0.75
CA HIS A 313 24.35 -13.44 -1.24
C HIS A 313 24.33 -12.46 -0.06
N SER A 314 25.48 -11.88 0.22
CA SER A 314 25.57 -10.85 1.26
C SER A 314 25.32 -9.50 0.61
N PRO A 315 24.31 -8.74 0.98
CA PRO A 315 24.19 -7.37 0.50
C PRO A 315 25.46 -6.60 0.90
N ASP A 316 26.04 -5.87 -0.04
CA ASP A 316 27.22 -5.06 0.22
C ASP A 316 26.98 -4.13 1.42
N ARG A 317 27.93 -4.11 2.35
CA ARG A 317 27.82 -3.36 3.62
C ARG A 317 27.74 -1.84 3.43
N HIS A 318 27.99 -1.35 2.23
CA HIS A 318 28.00 0.05 1.84
C HIS A 318 26.99 0.31 0.72
N MET A 319 25.74 -0.12 0.91
CA MET A 319 24.68 0.27 -0.02
C MET A 319 24.31 1.75 0.21
N HIS A 320 25.11 2.66 -0.35
CA HIS A 320 24.72 4.06 -0.49
C HIS A 320 23.63 4.14 -1.56
N GLY A 321 22.53 4.84 -1.28
CA GLY A 321 21.36 4.90 -2.14
C GLY A 321 21.57 5.36 -3.59
N SER A 322 22.76 5.93 -3.91
CA SER A 322 23.17 6.26 -5.28
C SER A 322 23.66 5.05 -6.09
N HIS A 323 24.25 4.04 -5.46
CA HIS A 323 24.81 2.86 -6.15
C HIS A 323 23.81 1.74 -6.39
N ILE A 324 22.64 1.75 -5.71
CA ILE A 324 21.58 0.76 -5.93
C ILE A 324 20.89 0.99 -7.27
N ARG A 325 20.81 2.24 -7.75
CA ARG A 325 20.21 2.57 -9.05
C ARG A 325 21.06 2.15 -10.26
N GLU A 326 22.37 1.96 -10.08
CA GLU A 326 23.32 1.68 -11.18
C GLU A 326 23.67 0.20 -11.33
N ARG A 327 23.41 -0.64 -10.29
CA ARG A 327 23.55 -2.09 -10.40
C ARG A 327 22.19 -2.75 -10.46
N SER A 328 21.75 -3.08 -11.64
CA SER A 328 20.62 -3.98 -11.88
C SER A 328 20.84 -5.30 -11.15
N GLY A 329 19.98 -5.61 -10.15
CA GLY A 329 19.87 -6.91 -9.51
C GLY A 329 20.36 -6.95 -8.06
N VAL A 330 19.46 -6.75 -7.10
CA VAL A 330 19.67 -7.15 -5.70
C VAL A 330 19.65 -8.67 -5.59
N LEU A 331 18.92 -9.32 -6.50
CA LEU A 331 18.79 -10.78 -6.56
C LEU A 331 19.71 -11.37 -7.62
N PRO A 332 20.47 -12.43 -7.30
CA PRO A 332 21.12 -13.24 -8.31
C PRO A 332 20.08 -13.80 -9.29
N ALA A 333 20.42 -13.89 -10.57
CA ALA A 333 19.51 -14.40 -11.58
C ALA A 333 18.98 -15.80 -11.18
N GLY A 334 17.68 -15.96 -11.12
CA GLY A 334 17.00 -17.20 -10.78
C GLY A 334 15.64 -17.01 -10.15
N THR A 335 14.86 -18.08 -10.10
CA THR A 335 13.59 -18.13 -9.39
C THR A 335 13.79 -18.80 -8.03
N TYR A 336 13.31 -18.19 -6.97
CA TYR A 336 13.45 -18.68 -5.60
C TYR A 336 12.07 -18.99 -5.01
N ASP A 337 12.00 -20.05 -4.21
CA ASP A 337 10.79 -20.39 -3.46
C ASP A 337 10.78 -19.63 -2.13
N TRP A 338 11.99 -19.36 -1.58
CA TRP A 338 12.19 -18.62 -0.34
C TRP A 338 13.35 -17.64 -0.43
N ILE A 339 13.15 -16.46 0.18
CA ILE A 339 14.20 -15.48 0.44
C ILE A 339 14.30 -15.24 1.94
N LEU A 340 15.51 -15.30 2.47
CA LEU A 340 15.78 -15.15 3.91
C LEU A 340 16.51 -13.84 4.18
N LEU A 341 15.95 -13.03 5.07
CA LEU A 341 16.53 -11.81 5.66
C LEU A 341 16.62 -11.99 7.18
N LEU A 342 17.42 -12.96 7.62
CA LEU A 342 17.53 -13.28 9.05
C LEU A 342 18.54 -12.35 9.73
N ASP A 343 18.04 -11.49 10.64
CA ASP A 343 18.81 -10.50 11.39
C ASP A 343 19.59 -9.52 10.46
N VAL A 344 18.98 -9.16 9.32
CA VAL A 344 19.55 -8.27 8.31
C VAL A 344 19.03 -6.85 8.47
N LEU A 345 17.71 -6.69 8.66
CA LEU A 345 17.07 -5.37 8.67
C LEU A 345 17.57 -4.47 9.81
N ASP A 346 17.96 -5.06 10.95
CA ASP A 346 18.51 -4.33 12.08
C ASP A 346 19.84 -3.65 11.72
N ALA A 347 20.47 -4.08 10.64
CA ALA A 347 21.86 -3.94 10.35
C ALA A 347 22.17 -3.20 9.03
N VAL A 348 21.18 -3.04 8.15
CA VAL A 348 21.35 -2.33 6.88
C VAL A 348 21.12 -0.82 7.03
N ASP A 349 21.62 -0.06 6.06
CA ASP A 349 21.53 1.39 6.03
C ASP A 349 20.08 1.89 5.94
N ASP A 350 19.31 1.32 5.01
CA ASP A 350 17.93 1.66 4.76
C ASP A 350 17.12 0.36 4.54
N PRO A 351 16.46 -0.16 5.60
CA PRO A 351 15.66 -1.38 5.49
C PRO A 351 14.43 -1.19 4.61
N ALA A 352 13.89 0.03 4.50
CA ALA A 352 12.75 0.29 3.63
C ALA A 352 13.17 0.21 2.17
N LEU A 353 14.27 0.84 1.82
CA LEU A 353 14.82 0.84 0.48
C LEU A 353 15.21 -0.59 0.03
N LEU A 354 15.84 -1.37 0.92
CA LEU A 354 16.16 -2.77 0.65
C LEU A 354 14.90 -3.58 0.32
N LEU A 355 13.87 -3.45 1.13
CA LEU A 355 12.61 -4.17 0.94
C LEU A 355 11.85 -3.70 -0.30
N GLU A 356 11.85 -2.39 -0.60
CA GLU A 356 11.24 -1.84 -1.81
C GLU A 356 11.89 -2.40 -3.08
N HIS A 357 13.23 -2.43 -3.14
CA HIS A 357 13.96 -3.02 -4.27
C HIS A 357 13.68 -4.51 -4.41
N LEU A 358 13.74 -5.23 -3.29
CA LEU A 358 13.45 -6.67 -3.28
C LEU A 358 12.02 -6.94 -3.76
N GLY A 359 11.05 -6.15 -3.29
CA GLY A 359 9.67 -6.22 -3.72
C GLY A 359 9.50 -5.94 -5.22
N ALA A 360 10.14 -4.88 -5.72
CA ALA A 360 10.10 -4.54 -7.15
C ALA A 360 10.67 -5.66 -8.02
N GLU A 361 11.78 -6.27 -7.61
CA GLU A 361 12.44 -7.34 -8.35
C GLU A 361 11.64 -8.65 -8.34
N LEU A 362 10.98 -8.97 -7.20
CA LEU A 362 10.07 -10.11 -7.11
C LEU A 362 8.84 -9.93 -7.98
N ARG A 363 8.32 -8.72 -8.07
CA ARG A 363 7.17 -8.37 -8.91
C ARG A 363 7.53 -8.44 -10.40
N SER A 364 8.65 -7.83 -10.80
CA SER A 364 9.09 -7.81 -12.21
C SER A 364 9.42 -9.20 -12.75
N SER A 365 9.92 -10.10 -11.89
CA SER A 365 10.20 -11.50 -12.26
C SER A 365 8.95 -12.40 -12.29
N GLY A 366 7.77 -11.89 -11.97
CA GLY A 366 6.54 -12.67 -11.87
C GLY A 366 6.53 -13.71 -10.74
N SER A 367 7.46 -13.59 -9.79
CA SER A 367 7.67 -14.55 -8.70
C SER A 367 6.79 -14.25 -7.48
N HIS A 368 5.49 -14.01 -7.69
CA HIS A 368 4.53 -13.71 -6.60
C HIS A 368 4.40 -14.84 -5.56
N ALA A 369 4.74 -16.07 -5.93
CA ALA A 369 4.73 -17.23 -5.03
C ALA A 369 5.94 -17.29 -4.09
N THR A 370 6.98 -16.47 -4.33
CA THR A 370 8.20 -16.46 -3.50
C THR A 370 7.87 -15.96 -2.10
N GLN A 371 8.20 -16.76 -1.08
CA GLN A 371 8.01 -16.42 0.31
C GLN A 371 9.24 -15.70 0.86
N LEU A 372 9.02 -14.62 1.59
CA LEU A 372 10.03 -13.87 2.31
C LEU A 372 9.97 -14.23 3.80
N LEU A 373 11.10 -14.58 4.40
CA LEU A 373 11.21 -14.75 5.85
C LEU A 373 12.21 -13.74 6.40
N VAL A 374 11.69 -12.83 7.22
CA VAL A 374 12.46 -11.73 7.82
C VAL A 374 12.53 -11.94 9.32
N SER A 375 13.69 -11.76 9.94
CA SER A 375 13.79 -11.70 11.39
C SER A 375 14.45 -10.44 11.91
N THR A 376 14.00 -9.98 13.08
CA THR A 376 14.54 -8.81 13.79
C THR A 376 14.47 -8.98 15.30
N GLY A 377 15.31 -8.24 16.04
CA GLY A 377 15.22 -8.11 17.49
C GLY A 377 13.96 -7.32 17.90
N ASN A 378 13.38 -7.66 19.04
CA ASN A 378 12.23 -6.96 19.61
C ASN A 378 12.67 -5.93 20.67
N VAL A 379 12.75 -4.66 20.31
CA VAL A 379 13.09 -3.58 21.26
C VAL A 379 12.03 -3.40 22.35
N SER A 380 10.79 -3.86 22.11
CA SER A 380 9.73 -3.82 23.12
C SER A 380 9.76 -5.00 24.10
N PHE A 381 10.79 -5.85 24.06
CA PHE A 381 11.02 -6.90 25.03
C PHE A 381 11.12 -6.35 26.46
N ILE A 382 10.72 -7.13 27.45
CA ILE A 382 10.62 -6.68 28.86
C ILE A 382 11.90 -6.05 29.38
N ILE A 383 13.09 -6.58 29.02
CA ILE A 383 14.37 -6.07 29.54
C ILE A 383 14.67 -4.65 29.04
N PRO A 384 14.67 -4.33 27.72
CA PRO A 384 14.80 -2.96 27.24
C PRO A 384 13.77 -1.99 27.85
N ARG A 385 12.52 -2.44 28.04
CA ARG A 385 11.50 -1.60 28.68
C ARG A 385 11.84 -1.24 30.11
N LEU A 386 12.27 -2.21 30.91
CA LEU A 386 12.69 -1.96 32.29
C LEU A 386 13.92 -1.05 32.35
N MET A 387 14.87 -1.24 31.44
CA MET A 387 16.04 -0.33 31.34
C MET A 387 15.60 1.10 31.05
N LEU A 388 14.70 1.31 30.09
CA LEU A 388 14.18 2.64 29.76
C LEU A 388 13.40 3.26 30.91
N LEU A 389 12.58 2.48 31.65
CA LEU A 389 11.88 2.95 32.85
C LEU A 389 12.84 3.42 33.96
N LEU A 390 14.04 2.82 34.02
CA LEU A 390 15.11 3.23 34.94
C LEU A 390 16.02 4.33 34.37
N GLY A 391 15.64 4.94 33.25
CA GLY A 391 16.43 5.98 32.59
C GLY A 391 17.72 5.47 31.94
N GLN A 392 17.82 4.17 31.67
CA GLN A 392 18.99 3.53 31.10
C GLN A 392 18.73 3.04 29.68
N PHE A 393 19.68 3.23 28.78
CA PHE A 393 19.69 2.67 27.44
C PHE A 393 21.11 2.22 27.09
N ASN A 394 21.42 0.96 27.46
CA ASN A 394 22.76 0.44 27.35
C ASN A 394 22.89 -0.47 26.14
N TYR A 395 23.81 -0.12 25.25
CA TYR A 395 24.18 -0.99 24.14
C TYR A 395 25.00 -2.18 24.61
N SER A 396 24.89 -3.30 23.90
CA SER A 396 25.65 -4.51 24.15
C SER A 396 26.37 -4.98 22.88
N LYS A 397 27.37 -5.85 23.05
CA LYS A 397 28.07 -6.43 21.88
C LYS A 397 27.18 -7.40 21.08
N ARG A 398 26.09 -7.88 21.65
CA ARG A 398 25.17 -8.88 21.04
C ARG A 398 23.77 -8.69 21.61
N GLY A 399 22.77 -9.05 20.83
CA GLY A 399 21.37 -9.05 21.26
C GLY A 399 20.54 -7.90 20.69
N ILE A 400 19.41 -7.59 21.31
CA ILE A 400 18.43 -6.60 20.80
C ILE A 400 19.03 -5.20 20.65
N LEU A 401 19.88 -4.80 21.63
CA LEU A 401 20.56 -3.50 21.64
C LEU A 401 22.04 -3.68 21.30
N ALA A 402 22.36 -4.45 20.26
CA ALA A 402 23.75 -4.62 19.84
C ALA A 402 24.32 -3.31 19.30
N LEU A 403 25.60 -3.02 19.58
CA LEU A 403 26.32 -1.87 19.02
C LEU A 403 26.29 -1.80 17.48
N SER A 404 26.03 -2.94 16.87
CA SER A 404 25.94 -3.11 15.43
C SER A 404 24.51 -2.96 14.89
N SER A 405 23.50 -2.91 15.76
CA SER A 405 22.10 -2.71 15.34
C SER A 405 21.80 -1.22 15.26
N ARG A 406 21.35 -0.78 14.10
CA ARG A 406 21.01 0.61 13.82
C ARG A 406 19.53 0.86 13.86
N TRP A 407 18.77 -0.17 13.51
CA TRP A 407 17.32 -0.13 13.51
C TRP A 407 16.78 -1.05 14.60
N HIS A 408 15.81 -0.55 15.33
CA HIS A 408 15.15 -1.29 16.40
C HIS A 408 13.68 -1.45 16.08
N PHE A 409 13.21 -2.69 16.10
CA PHE A 409 11.86 -3.03 15.70
C PHE A 409 11.02 -3.54 16.86
N THR A 410 9.74 -3.25 16.80
CA THR A 410 8.67 -3.94 17.51
C THR A 410 7.91 -4.82 16.54
N ASN A 411 7.05 -5.72 16.97
CA ASN A 411 6.16 -6.48 16.08
C ASN A 411 5.36 -5.53 15.14
N ARG A 412 4.83 -4.44 15.71
CA ARG A 412 4.03 -3.48 14.95
C ARG A 412 4.85 -2.70 13.92
N SER A 413 6.04 -2.24 14.28
CA SER A 413 6.89 -1.49 13.35
C SER A 413 7.48 -2.37 12.25
N LEU A 414 7.84 -3.63 12.55
CA LEU A 414 8.28 -4.60 11.54
C LEU A 414 7.16 -4.91 10.53
N ARG A 415 5.97 -5.24 11.03
CA ARG A 415 4.82 -5.50 10.15
C ARG A 415 4.53 -4.30 9.27
N ARG A 416 4.50 -3.11 9.86
CA ARG A 416 4.27 -1.87 9.13
C ARG A 416 5.33 -1.60 8.06
N LEU A 417 6.61 -1.80 8.37
CA LEU A 417 7.69 -1.65 7.41
C LEU A 417 7.49 -2.58 6.21
N LEU A 418 7.18 -3.86 6.45
CA LEU A 418 6.93 -4.83 5.39
C LEU A 418 5.73 -4.43 4.52
N GLU A 419 4.62 -4.06 5.17
CA GLU A 419 3.40 -3.64 4.47
C GLU A 419 3.63 -2.38 3.63
N GLN A 420 4.37 -1.40 4.15
CA GLN A 420 4.71 -0.16 3.43
C GLN A 420 5.71 -0.37 2.28
N SER A 421 6.53 -1.40 2.38
CA SER A 421 7.46 -1.79 1.29
C SER A 421 6.82 -2.73 0.26
N GLY A 422 5.50 -2.94 0.31
CA GLY A 422 4.75 -3.72 -0.68
C GLY A 422 4.73 -5.22 -0.42
N PHE A 423 4.72 -5.64 0.84
CA PHE A 423 4.57 -7.05 1.23
C PHE A 423 3.31 -7.25 2.07
N ILE A 424 2.67 -8.41 1.90
CA ILE A 424 1.63 -8.91 2.80
C ILE A 424 2.28 -9.80 3.84
N VAL A 425 2.01 -9.54 5.12
CA VAL A 425 2.52 -10.33 6.23
C VAL A 425 1.54 -11.46 6.57
N ASP A 426 1.88 -12.69 6.17
CA ASP A 426 1.05 -13.88 6.40
C ASP A 426 1.05 -14.33 7.86
N ALA A 427 2.23 -14.32 8.50
CA ALA A 427 2.37 -14.75 9.89
C ALA A 427 3.59 -14.10 10.55
N VAL A 428 3.49 -13.88 11.85
CA VAL A 428 4.63 -13.46 12.70
C VAL A 428 4.83 -14.48 13.81
N TYR A 429 6.03 -15.01 13.89
CA TYR A 429 6.45 -15.99 14.88
C TYR A 429 7.20 -15.29 15.99
N ALA A 430 6.70 -15.44 17.22
CA ALA A 430 7.34 -14.93 18.42
C ALA A 430 8.45 -15.89 18.85
N ILE A 431 9.66 -15.40 18.95
CA ILE A 431 10.85 -16.18 19.33
C ILE A 431 11.23 -15.79 20.77
N PRO A 432 11.23 -16.75 21.72
CA PRO A 432 11.57 -16.47 23.11
C PRO A 432 13.06 -16.17 23.29
N ALA A 433 13.39 -15.55 24.42
CA ALA A 433 14.79 -15.34 24.79
C ALA A 433 15.58 -16.67 24.82
N PRO A 434 16.81 -16.70 24.30
CA PRO A 434 17.62 -17.93 24.22
C PRO A 434 18.27 -18.25 25.58
N VAL A 435 17.47 -18.43 26.63
CA VAL A 435 17.88 -18.72 28.01
C VAL A 435 18.95 -19.82 28.10
N PRO A 436 18.85 -20.92 27.32
CA PRO A 436 19.85 -21.98 27.39
C PRO A 436 21.23 -21.62 26.80
N LEU A 437 21.38 -20.47 26.17
CA LEU A 437 22.68 -19.95 25.71
C LEU A 437 23.42 -19.21 26.83
N VAL A 438 22.69 -18.74 27.84
CA VAL A 438 23.23 -17.94 28.96
C VAL A 438 23.42 -18.82 30.20
N LEU A 439 22.55 -19.79 30.41
CA LEU A 439 22.60 -20.71 31.57
C LEU A 439 23.12 -22.08 31.14
N PRO A 440 23.90 -22.78 32.02
CA PRO A 440 24.34 -24.14 31.74
C PRO A 440 23.13 -25.07 31.51
N ARG A 441 23.33 -26.15 30.75
CA ARG A 441 22.29 -27.13 30.36
C ARG A 441 21.72 -27.90 31.59
N SER A 442 20.93 -27.21 32.37
CA SER A 442 20.26 -27.72 33.56
C SER A 442 18.76 -27.91 33.32
N LEU A 443 18.10 -28.65 34.18
CA LEU A 443 16.64 -28.82 34.18
C LEU A 443 15.94 -27.45 34.36
N THR A 444 16.49 -26.61 35.19
CA THR A 444 16.02 -25.24 35.46
C THR A 444 16.07 -24.38 34.20
N ALA A 445 17.15 -24.41 33.41
CA ALA A 445 17.25 -23.69 32.16
C ALA A 445 16.21 -24.15 31.14
N ARG A 446 15.87 -25.44 31.11
CA ARG A 446 14.81 -25.97 30.24
C ARG A 446 13.43 -25.51 30.70
N MET A 447 13.16 -25.49 32.00
CA MET A 447 11.90 -24.98 32.55
C MET A 447 11.73 -23.47 32.27
N MET A 448 12.79 -22.68 32.52
CA MET A 448 12.79 -21.24 32.20
C MET A 448 12.56 -20.97 30.72
N TYR A 449 13.17 -21.76 29.85
CA TYR A 449 12.95 -21.63 28.41
C TYR A 449 11.50 -21.95 28.00
N ARG A 450 10.91 -23.02 28.57
CA ARG A 450 9.49 -23.35 28.32
C ARG A 450 8.55 -22.24 28.78
N LEU A 451 8.83 -21.68 29.97
CA LEU A 451 8.07 -20.55 30.50
C LEU A 451 8.23 -19.31 29.58
N ALA A 452 9.45 -18.99 29.17
CA ALA A 452 9.72 -17.89 28.25
C ALA A 452 8.99 -18.10 26.90
N ALA A 453 8.94 -19.34 26.39
CA ALA A 453 8.23 -19.67 25.17
C ALA A 453 6.70 -19.52 25.31
N LEU A 454 6.14 -19.95 26.45
CA LEU A 454 4.73 -19.78 26.77
C LEU A 454 4.35 -18.28 26.84
N LEU A 455 5.14 -17.51 27.58
CA LEU A 455 4.93 -16.04 27.71
C LEU A 455 5.10 -15.33 26.38
N ALA A 456 6.10 -15.69 25.57
CA ALA A 456 6.29 -15.12 24.23
C ALA A 456 5.12 -15.43 23.28
N HIS A 457 4.47 -16.59 23.45
CA HIS A 457 3.28 -16.95 22.69
C HIS A 457 2.05 -16.14 23.14
N GLY A 458 1.82 -16.03 24.45
CA GLY A 458 0.65 -15.33 25.01
C GLY A 458 0.74 -13.81 24.92
N MET A 459 1.93 -13.23 25.09
CA MET A 459 2.17 -11.78 25.09
C MET A 459 3.42 -11.45 24.23
N PRO A 460 3.36 -11.63 22.90
CA PRO A 460 4.54 -11.55 22.04
C PRO A 460 5.21 -10.18 22.07
N GLY A 461 4.45 -9.09 22.19
CA GLY A 461 5.00 -7.74 22.26
C GLY A 461 5.91 -7.51 23.48
N LEU A 462 5.73 -8.27 24.57
CA LEU A 462 6.46 -8.07 25.82
C LEU A 462 7.54 -9.15 26.06
N PHE A 463 7.27 -10.40 25.69
CA PHE A 463 8.10 -11.54 26.04
C PHE A 463 8.78 -12.23 24.85
N ALA A 464 8.46 -11.85 23.60
CA ALA A 464 9.26 -12.29 22.49
C ALA A 464 10.58 -11.51 22.46
N TYR A 465 11.69 -12.22 22.34
CA TYR A 465 13.03 -11.66 22.19
C TYR A 465 13.30 -11.21 20.76
N GLN A 466 12.81 -11.99 19.78
CA GLN A 466 12.87 -11.70 18.36
C GLN A 466 11.54 -12.00 17.70
N PHE A 467 11.33 -11.45 16.51
CA PHE A 467 10.24 -11.81 15.63
C PHE A 467 10.79 -12.40 14.33
N ALA A 468 10.09 -13.40 13.79
CA ALA A 468 10.28 -13.85 12.43
C ALA A 468 8.95 -13.65 11.69
N ALA A 469 8.93 -12.81 10.67
CA ALA A 469 7.77 -12.54 9.84
C ALA A 469 7.87 -13.29 8.51
N ARG A 470 6.84 -14.05 8.18
CA ARG A 470 6.65 -14.61 6.85
C ARG A 470 5.77 -13.66 6.06
N ALA A 471 6.20 -13.31 4.85
CA ALA A 471 5.51 -12.39 3.98
C ALA A 471 5.68 -12.81 2.51
N HIS A 472 4.86 -12.25 1.63
CA HIS A 472 5.00 -12.35 0.18
C HIS A 472 4.78 -10.97 -0.46
N ALA A 473 5.33 -10.77 -1.67
CA ALA A 473 5.20 -9.48 -2.35
C ALA A 473 3.77 -9.26 -2.88
N VAL A 474 3.24 -8.06 -2.66
CA VAL A 474 1.99 -7.63 -3.29
C VAL A 474 2.24 -7.42 -4.78
N PRO A 475 1.36 -7.87 -5.68
CA PRO A 475 1.46 -7.53 -7.10
C PRO A 475 1.51 -6.01 -7.31
N GLU A 476 2.33 -5.54 -8.24
CA GLU A 476 2.32 -4.12 -8.63
C GLU A 476 1.01 -3.72 -9.29
N LEU A 477 0.68 -2.43 -9.26
CA LEU A 477 -0.51 -1.92 -9.92
C LEU A 477 -0.51 -2.24 -11.42
N GLU A 478 0.64 -2.22 -12.06
CA GLU A 478 0.81 -2.61 -13.46
C GLU A 478 0.53 -4.10 -13.67
N ALA A 479 0.99 -4.97 -12.76
CA ALA A 479 0.67 -6.39 -12.79
C ALA A 479 -0.82 -6.64 -12.54
N LEU A 480 -1.43 -5.97 -11.56
CA LEU A 480 -2.88 -6.02 -11.31
C LEU A 480 -3.67 -5.51 -12.50
N LEU A 481 -3.23 -4.42 -13.14
CA LEU A 481 -3.83 -3.91 -14.37
C LEU A 481 -3.71 -4.92 -15.51
N HIS A 482 -2.54 -5.54 -15.68
CA HIS A 482 -2.34 -6.58 -16.67
C HIS A 482 -3.24 -7.80 -16.41
N ASP A 483 -3.37 -8.22 -15.15
CA ASP A 483 -4.24 -9.33 -14.75
C ASP A 483 -5.73 -8.97 -14.92
N ALA A 484 -6.11 -7.72 -14.62
CA ALA A 484 -7.46 -7.23 -14.88
C ALA A 484 -7.78 -7.22 -16.40
N LYS A 485 -6.84 -6.74 -17.24
CA LYS A 485 -6.96 -6.80 -18.72
C LYS A 485 -7.11 -8.25 -19.19
N ARG A 486 -6.30 -9.17 -18.67
CA ARG A 486 -6.33 -10.59 -19.01
C ARG A 486 -7.63 -11.28 -18.54
N ALA A 487 -8.05 -11.02 -17.30
CA ALA A 487 -9.30 -11.56 -16.75
C ALA A 487 -10.51 -11.05 -17.54
N SER A 488 -10.52 -9.76 -17.91
CA SER A 488 -11.58 -9.16 -18.73
C SER A 488 -11.64 -9.79 -20.12
N ALA A 489 -10.49 -9.98 -20.76
CA ALA A 489 -10.43 -10.63 -22.08
C ALA A 489 -10.96 -12.06 -22.02
N LYS A 490 -10.60 -12.84 -20.97
CA LYS A 490 -11.09 -14.20 -20.76
C LYS A 490 -12.62 -14.22 -20.55
N ARG A 491 -13.15 -13.35 -19.69
CA ARG A 491 -14.61 -13.23 -19.47
C ARG A 491 -15.36 -12.81 -20.73
N ALA A 492 -14.80 -11.88 -21.51
CA ALA A 492 -15.40 -11.47 -22.77
C ALA A 492 -15.44 -12.60 -23.81
N GLN A 493 -14.41 -13.48 -23.83
CA GLN A 493 -14.39 -14.67 -24.70
C GLN A 493 -15.42 -15.73 -24.28
N GLU A 494 -15.62 -15.95 -22.98
CA GLU A 494 -16.62 -16.90 -22.43
C GLU A 494 -18.07 -16.48 -22.73
N LEU A 495 -18.29 -15.23 -23.13
CA LEU A 495 -19.61 -14.65 -23.42
C LEU A 495 -19.95 -14.56 -24.92
N VAL A 496 -19.01 -14.92 -25.81
CA VAL A 496 -19.33 -15.05 -27.23
C VAL A 496 -19.96 -16.45 -27.43
N PRO A 497 -21.26 -16.56 -27.69
CA PRO A 497 -21.86 -17.85 -28.00
C PRO A 497 -21.24 -18.38 -29.31
N HIS A 498 -20.86 -19.64 -29.35
CA HIS A 498 -20.46 -20.34 -30.56
C HIS A 498 -21.65 -20.48 -31.51
#